data_b11fe53fff0d3ed825722858445c0e9a
#
_entry.id   b11fe53fff0d3ed825722858445c0e9a
#
_cell.length_a   1.000
_cell.length_b   1.000
_cell.length_c   1.000
_cell.angle_alpha   90.00
_cell.angle_beta   90.00
_cell.angle_gamma   90.00
#
_symmetry.space_group_name_H-M   'P 1'
#
loop_
_entity.id
_entity.type
_entity.pdbx_description
1 polymer ?
#
loop_
_entity_poly.entity_id
_entity_poly.type
_entity_poly.pdbx_seq_one_letter_code
_entity_poly.pdbx_strand_id
1 'polypeptide(L)'
;MSEQGEVTLRAYGLVLAATVSYTSLTFIWFTLPAYLSVVIEEVGLTGTEAGILAGAVPLTYIPLALFTGVAVDRIGLDYSLAAGLLIFGLAQIGRSFATGFPSLLACTLLIGVGATVITFGLPKLVSILFPPAETGFPSSIYLVGAAAGTASAFAIGRPVIGPFLGGWRPLFLWSGVFAVGYAVVWFTTARVFSLEGTTPEHERSEDATLASNSISRDIRAILAHRELRLVVVVGTVYLLVIHGMQGWLPTILESRGMDPGPAGQATSLLIGANVVGILVVPTVADRLEARRAAVMTCGCVIFVGLAGVLAGGIGLLMAAGVVATGFGVGGLSPLIRAIPPELEGIGARLTGTAVGFVFAVGEIGGFLGPVLIGTLHDLTGSFAPGLLVLAGGAVVAVGAGYAMQDVSG
;
A
#
# COMPACT_ATOMS: atom_id res chain seq x y z
N MET A 1 -17.50 -3.67 -35.41
CA MET A 1 -17.51 -3.26 -33.97
C MET A 1 -18.27 -1.95 -33.92
N SER A 2 -19.23 -1.78 -33.00
CA SER A 2 -19.91 -0.49 -32.82
C SER A 2 -18.93 0.52 -32.23
N GLU A 3 -19.12 1.81 -32.49
CA GLU A 3 -18.28 2.90 -31.99
C GLU A 3 -18.13 2.85 -30.46
N GLN A 4 -19.19 2.49 -29.73
CA GLN A 4 -19.17 2.22 -28.28
C GLN A 4 -18.26 1.07 -27.86
N GLY A 5 -18.17 0.00 -28.66
CA GLY A 5 -17.28 -1.15 -28.38
C GLY A 5 -15.80 -0.77 -28.55
N GLU A 6 -15.50 0.13 -29.47
CA GLU A 6 -14.14 0.62 -29.71
C GLU A 6 -13.66 1.57 -28.59
N VAL A 7 -14.53 2.47 -28.12
CA VAL A 7 -14.26 3.36 -26.98
C VAL A 7 -14.00 2.55 -25.70
N THR A 8 -14.81 1.51 -25.45
CA THR A 8 -14.64 0.64 -24.28
C THR A 8 -13.32 -0.13 -24.34
N LEU A 9 -12.93 -0.66 -25.51
CA LEU A 9 -11.67 -1.39 -25.66
C LEU A 9 -10.45 -0.49 -25.43
N ARG A 10 -10.49 0.76 -25.88
CA ARG A 10 -9.43 1.76 -25.65
C ARG A 10 -9.30 2.08 -24.15
N ALA A 11 -10.42 2.29 -23.45
CA ALA A 11 -10.42 2.56 -22.01
C ALA A 11 -9.77 1.42 -21.20
N TYR A 12 -10.12 0.16 -21.49
CA TYR A 12 -9.49 -0.99 -20.85
C TYR A 12 -8.01 -1.14 -21.24
N GLY A 13 -7.62 -0.81 -22.46
CA GLY A 13 -6.22 -0.77 -22.89
C GLY A 13 -5.38 0.20 -22.04
N LEU A 14 -5.91 1.39 -21.76
CA LEU A 14 -5.27 2.37 -20.87
C LEU A 14 -5.20 1.89 -19.43
N VAL A 15 -6.26 1.27 -18.90
CA VAL A 15 -6.24 0.68 -17.55
C VAL A 15 -5.19 -0.41 -17.44
N LEU A 16 -5.07 -1.29 -18.44
CA LEU A 16 -4.05 -2.34 -18.47
C LEU A 16 -2.63 -1.75 -18.52
N ALA A 17 -2.40 -0.74 -19.35
CA ALA A 17 -1.11 -0.04 -19.39
C ALA A 17 -0.80 0.63 -18.02
N ALA A 18 -1.78 1.31 -17.41
CA ALA A 18 -1.61 1.88 -16.08
C ALA A 18 -1.39 0.81 -14.99
N THR A 19 -1.99 -0.37 -15.15
CA THR A 19 -1.77 -1.52 -14.25
C THR A 19 -0.31 -1.97 -14.27
N VAL A 20 0.35 -2.02 -15.43
CA VAL A 20 1.79 -2.34 -15.50
C VAL A 20 2.63 -1.30 -14.76
N SER A 21 2.23 -0.01 -14.80
CA SER A 21 2.89 1.04 -14.00
C SER A 21 2.81 0.75 -12.51
N TYR A 22 1.63 0.34 -12.01
CA TYR A 22 1.44 0.04 -10.59
C TYR A 22 2.13 -1.27 -10.18
N THR A 23 2.07 -2.30 -11.02
CA THR A 23 2.82 -3.55 -10.82
C THR A 23 4.32 -3.29 -10.72
N SER A 24 4.86 -2.46 -11.62
CA SER A 24 6.27 -2.07 -11.60
C SER A 24 6.63 -1.31 -10.33
N LEU A 25 5.80 -0.34 -9.91
CA LEU A 25 6.00 0.41 -8.69
C LEU A 25 6.06 -0.50 -7.46
N THR A 26 5.05 -1.37 -7.28
CA THR A 26 4.98 -2.24 -6.10
C THR A 26 6.07 -3.30 -6.12
N PHE A 27 6.45 -3.83 -7.28
CA PHE A 27 7.64 -4.67 -7.41
C PHE A 27 8.90 -3.93 -6.92
N ILE A 28 9.16 -2.73 -7.44
CA ILE A 28 10.32 -1.90 -7.06
C ILE A 28 10.32 -1.57 -5.57
N TRP A 29 9.18 -1.17 -5.03
CA TRP A 29 9.04 -0.86 -3.60
C TRP A 29 9.46 -2.05 -2.74
N PHE A 30 8.88 -3.22 -3.03
CA PHE A 30 9.04 -4.41 -2.20
C PHE A 30 10.31 -5.23 -2.49
N THR A 31 11.08 -4.90 -3.53
CA THR A 31 12.42 -5.51 -3.72
C THR A 31 13.37 -5.19 -2.58
N LEU A 32 13.29 -4.00 -1.95
CA LEU A 32 14.13 -3.69 -0.78
C LEU A 32 13.75 -4.56 0.44
N PRO A 33 12.48 -4.62 0.89
CA PRO A 33 12.06 -5.58 1.91
C PRO A 33 12.41 -7.03 1.59
N ALA A 34 12.29 -7.46 0.33
CA ALA A 34 12.65 -8.82 -0.07
C ALA A 34 14.14 -9.12 0.11
N TYR A 35 15.02 -8.14 -0.03
CA TYR A 35 16.48 -8.26 0.13
C TYR A 35 17.00 -7.68 1.43
N LEU A 36 16.11 -7.32 2.38
CA LEU A 36 16.49 -6.51 3.54
C LEU A 36 17.60 -7.15 4.37
N SER A 37 17.57 -8.48 4.58
CA SER A 37 18.62 -9.23 5.29
C SER A 37 20.00 -9.07 4.64
N VAL A 38 20.07 -9.20 3.31
CA VAL A 38 21.33 -9.05 2.56
C VAL A 38 21.82 -7.60 2.56
N VAL A 39 20.89 -6.65 2.42
CA VAL A 39 21.25 -5.22 2.42
C VAL A 39 21.75 -4.79 3.81
N ILE A 40 21.15 -5.30 4.90
CA ILE A 40 21.62 -5.08 6.28
C ILE A 40 23.07 -5.56 6.41
N GLU A 41 23.35 -6.78 5.99
CA GLU A 41 24.68 -7.39 6.12
C GLU A 41 25.72 -6.69 5.22
N GLU A 42 25.41 -6.46 3.94
CA GLU A 42 26.36 -5.89 2.97
C GLU A 42 26.66 -4.41 3.21
N VAL A 43 25.66 -3.63 3.63
CA VAL A 43 25.80 -2.17 3.83
C VAL A 43 26.14 -1.83 5.27
N GLY A 44 25.97 -2.76 6.21
CA GLY A 44 26.23 -2.57 7.64
C GLY A 44 25.15 -1.72 8.32
N LEU A 45 23.87 -1.95 7.99
CA LEU A 45 22.75 -1.22 8.57
C LEU A 45 22.39 -1.74 9.96
N THR A 46 21.95 -0.86 10.83
CA THR A 46 21.23 -1.25 12.05
C THR A 46 19.81 -1.70 11.71
N GLY A 47 19.17 -2.44 12.61
CA GLY A 47 17.75 -2.80 12.44
C GLY A 47 16.84 -1.57 12.38
N THR A 48 17.16 -0.53 13.15
CA THR A 48 16.44 0.75 13.11
C THR A 48 16.53 1.41 11.73
N GLU A 49 17.74 1.50 11.15
CA GLU A 49 17.95 2.04 9.81
C GLU A 49 17.20 1.22 8.75
N ALA A 50 17.27 -0.10 8.84
CA ALA A 50 16.54 -1.00 7.97
C ALA A 50 15.01 -0.84 8.09
N GLY A 51 14.51 -0.65 9.31
CA GLY A 51 13.10 -0.34 9.57
C GLY A 51 12.66 1.00 8.98
N ILE A 52 13.49 2.04 9.12
CA ILE A 52 13.25 3.35 8.49
C ILE A 52 13.20 3.20 6.96
N LEU A 53 14.11 2.46 6.35
CA LEU A 53 14.11 2.21 4.91
C LEU A 53 12.84 1.49 4.46
N ALA A 54 12.41 0.46 5.18
CA ALA A 54 11.19 -0.29 4.85
C ALA A 54 9.91 0.56 5.00
N GLY A 55 9.90 1.51 5.95
CA GLY A 55 8.79 2.44 6.19
C GLY A 55 8.87 3.77 5.43
N ALA A 56 9.97 4.06 4.72
CA ALA A 56 10.19 5.38 4.12
C ALA A 56 9.20 5.73 3.00
N VAL A 57 8.71 4.76 2.22
CA VAL A 57 7.70 5.02 1.18
C VAL A 57 6.38 5.45 1.80
N PRO A 58 5.76 4.74 2.77
CA PRO A 58 4.60 5.21 3.53
C PRO A 58 4.75 6.64 4.08
N LEU A 59 5.91 6.96 4.61
CA LEU A 59 6.17 8.29 5.17
C LEU A 59 5.95 9.43 4.15
N THR A 60 6.26 9.19 2.87
CA THR A 60 6.09 10.21 1.81
C THR A 60 4.62 10.47 1.46
N TYR A 61 3.74 9.51 1.69
CA TYR A 61 2.31 9.68 1.40
C TYR A 61 1.65 10.73 2.31
N ILE A 62 2.12 10.88 3.56
CA ILE A 62 1.54 11.81 4.53
C ILE A 62 1.54 13.25 4.00
N PRO A 63 2.70 13.85 3.62
CA PRO A 63 2.72 15.22 3.11
C PRO A 63 2.30 15.33 1.65
N LEU A 64 2.53 14.30 0.82
CA LEU A 64 2.41 14.43 -0.64
C LEU A 64 1.02 14.11 -1.19
N ALA A 65 0.18 13.38 -0.45
CA ALA A 65 -1.14 12.98 -0.92
C ALA A 65 -1.98 14.16 -1.45
N LEU A 66 -1.99 15.28 -0.70
CA LEU A 66 -2.74 16.48 -1.08
C LEU A 66 -2.13 17.20 -2.29
N PHE A 67 -0.80 17.30 -2.34
CA PHE A 67 -0.10 17.99 -3.42
C PHE A 67 -0.15 17.21 -4.73
N THR A 68 -0.09 15.89 -4.65
CA THR A 68 -0.11 15.01 -5.83
C THR A 68 -1.45 15.12 -6.58
N GLY A 69 -2.58 15.17 -5.88
CA GLY A 69 -3.88 15.38 -6.51
C GLY A 69 -3.91 16.66 -7.33
N VAL A 70 -3.49 17.78 -6.74
CA VAL A 70 -3.43 19.09 -7.42
C VAL A 70 -2.43 19.07 -8.60
N ALA A 71 -1.29 18.40 -8.44
CA ALA A 71 -0.30 18.30 -9.52
C ALA A 71 -0.85 17.51 -10.71
N VAL A 72 -1.51 16.38 -10.45
CA VAL A 72 -2.16 15.56 -11.50
C VAL A 72 -3.27 16.35 -12.19
N ASP A 73 -4.03 17.19 -11.46
CA ASP A 73 -5.06 18.05 -12.04
C ASP A 73 -4.51 19.12 -12.98
N ARG A 74 -3.36 19.67 -12.63
CA ARG A 74 -2.74 20.77 -13.40
C ARG A 74 -1.91 20.29 -14.58
N ILE A 75 -1.19 19.20 -14.42
CA ILE A 75 -0.21 18.71 -15.40
C ILE A 75 -0.86 17.74 -16.40
N GLY A 76 -1.94 17.07 -15.99
CA GLY A 76 -2.57 15.98 -16.74
C GLY A 76 -2.04 14.61 -16.38
N LEU A 77 -2.88 13.58 -16.59
CA LEU A 77 -2.57 12.20 -16.20
C LEU A 77 -1.44 11.56 -17.02
N ASP A 78 -1.38 11.87 -18.31
CA ASP A 78 -0.37 11.38 -19.24
C ASP A 78 1.04 11.76 -18.77
N TYR A 79 1.27 13.05 -18.49
CA TYR A 79 2.54 13.57 -17.99
C TYR A 79 2.82 13.15 -16.54
N SER A 80 1.79 13.20 -15.69
CA SER A 80 1.98 12.91 -14.26
C SER A 80 2.40 11.45 -14.03
N LEU A 81 1.71 10.47 -14.65
CA LEU A 81 2.07 9.07 -14.51
C LEU A 81 3.44 8.77 -15.14
N ALA A 82 3.76 9.37 -16.29
CA ALA A 82 5.10 9.26 -16.88
C ALA A 82 6.19 9.83 -15.95
N ALA A 83 5.95 10.99 -15.36
CA ALA A 83 6.87 11.60 -14.39
C ALA A 83 7.03 10.73 -13.14
N GLY A 84 5.94 10.17 -12.60
CA GLY A 84 5.99 9.22 -11.49
C GLY A 84 6.85 8.01 -11.79
N LEU A 85 6.66 7.37 -12.97
CA LEU A 85 7.48 6.26 -13.46
C LEU A 85 8.95 6.63 -13.59
N LEU A 86 9.25 7.80 -14.14
CA LEU A 86 10.64 8.29 -14.26
C LEU A 86 11.28 8.52 -12.89
N ILE A 87 10.56 9.18 -11.96
CA ILE A 87 11.08 9.50 -10.63
C ILE A 87 11.42 8.20 -9.88
N PHE A 88 10.46 7.25 -9.75
CA PHE A 88 10.75 6.05 -9.00
C PHE A 88 11.70 5.10 -9.75
N GLY A 89 11.69 5.07 -11.08
CA GLY A 89 12.62 4.28 -11.88
C GLY A 89 14.06 4.77 -11.76
N LEU A 90 14.31 6.08 -11.88
CA LEU A 90 15.62 6.68 -11.68
C LEU A 90 16.10 6.52 -10.22
N ALA A 91 15.19 6.68 -9.26
CA ALA A 91 15.51 6.47 -7.85
C ALA A 91 15.90 5.00 -7.58
N GLN A 92 15.23 4.04 -8.21
CA GLN A 92 15.59 2.61 -8.11
C GLN A 92 16.95 2.32 -8.74
N ILE A 93 17.28 2.94 -9.89
CA ILE A 93 18.63 2.89 -10.47
C ILE A 93 19.65 3.46 -9.48
N GLY A 94 19.37 4.65 -8.90
CA GLY A 94 20.23 5.25 -7.88
C GLY A 94 20.44 4.34 -6.67
N ARG A 95 19.37 3.64 -6.22
CA ARG A 95 19.43 2.69 -5.10
C ARG A 95 20.39 1.52 -5.38
N SER A 96 20.54 1.09 -6.65
CA SER A 96 21.48 0.02 -7.02
C SER A 96 22.95 0.39 -6.79
N PHE A 97 23.28 1.67 -6.77
CA PHE A 97 24.63 2.21 -6.52
C PHE A 97 24.81 2.71 -5.08
N ALA A 98 23.80 2.63 -4.24
CA ALA A 98 23.87 3.12 -2.87
C ALA A 98 24.89 2.32 -2.04
N THR A 99 25.69 3.03 -1.23
CA THR A 99 26.77 2.46 -0.42
C THR A 99 26.55 2.60 1.08
N GLY A 100 25.45 3.26 1.52
CA GLY A 100 25.16 3.47 2.92
C GLY A 100 23.71 3.92 3.14
N PHE A 101 23.31 3.98 4.41
CA PHE A 101 21.97 4.37 4.83
C PHE A 101 21.47 5.67 4.19
N PRO A 102 22.23 6.81 4.19
CA PRO A 102 21.71 8.07 3.65
C PRO A 102 21.35 8.00 2.16
N SER A 103 22.17 7.31 1.36
CA SER A 103 21.92 7.15 -0.07
C SER A 103 20.74 6.23 -0.36
N LEU A 104 20.60 5.12 0.40
CA LEU A 104 19.44 4.24 0.33
C LEU A 104 18.17 4.98 0.73
N LEU A 105 18.21 5.77 1.82
CA LEU A 105 17.07 6.53 2.30
C LEU A 105 16.63 7.60 1.29
N ALA A 106 17.55 8.38 0.77
CA ALA A 106 17.25 9.41 -0.23
C ALA A 106 16.59 8.80 -1.48
N CYS A 107 17.13 7.71 -2.02
CA CYS A 107 16.52 7.01 -3.14
C CYS A 107 15.15 6.41 -2.79
N THR A 108 14.98 5.88 -1.56
CA THR A 108 13.70 5.30 -1.12
C THR A 108 12.62 6.37 -0.97
N LEU A 109 12.96 7.54 -0.43
CA LEU A 109 12.03 8.67 -0.36
C LEU A 109 11.64 9.16 -1.77
N LEU A 110 12.58 9.21 -2.71
CA LEU A 110 12.27 9.55 -4.11
C LEU A 110 11.36 8.50 -4.78
N ILE A 111 11.55 7.21 -4.48
CA ILE A 111 10.59 6.17 -4.90
C ILE A 111 9.21 6.51 -4.36
N GLY A 112 9.10 6.88 -3.08
CA GLY A 112 7.84 7.28 -2.47
C GLY A 112 7.19 8.49 -3.14
N VAL A 113 7.97 9.50 -3.56
CA VAL A 113 7.45 10.63 -4.33
C VAL A 113 6.80 10.17 -5.65
N GLY A 114 7.50 9.33 -6.43
CA GLY A 114 6.93 8.76 -7.66
C GLY A 114 5.72 7.85 -7.39
N ALA A 115 5.76 7.12 -6.28
CA ALA A 115 4.69 6.21 -5.85
C ALA A 115 3.37 6.94 -5.58
N THR A 116 3.40 8.13 -4.95
CA THR A 116 2.17 8.90 -4.70
C THR A 116 1.46 9.26 -5.99
N VAL A 117 2.21 9.59 -7.04
CA VAL A 117 1.62 9.96 -8.35
C VAL A 117 0.88 8.77 -8.97
N ILE A 118 1.46 7.59 -8.94
CA ILE A 118 0.81 6.39 -9.47
C ILE A 118 -0.41 6.02 -8.62
N THR A 119 -0.27 5.99 -7.30
CA THR A 119 -1.33 5.55 -6.38
C THR A 119 -2.56 6.45 -6.43
N PHE A 120 -2.39 7.76 -6.55
CA PHE A 120 -3.51 8.70 -6.62
C PHE A 120 -3.95 9.00 -8.06
N GLY A 121 -3.08 8.79 -9.05
CA GLY A 121 -3.40 8.99 -10.46
C GLY A 121 -4.30 7.90 -11.05
N LEU A 122 -4.14 6.63 -10.62
CA LEU A 122 -4.91 5.52 -11.19
C LEU A 122 -6.42 5.59 -10.89
N PRO A 123 -6.87 5.85 -9.66
CA PRO A 123 -8.29 6.05 -9.39
C PRO A 123 -8.89 7.19 -10.23
N LYS A 124 -8.13 8.27 -10.43
CA LYS A 124 -8.54 9.38 -11.29
C LYS A 124 -8.63 8.97 -12.75
N LEU A 125 -7.67 8.17 -13.26
CA LEU A 125 -7.74 7.63 -14.62
C LEU A 125 -9.03 6.84 -14.83
N VAL A 126 -9.37 5.95 -13.89
CA VAL A 126 -10.60 5.16 -13.97
C VAL A 126 -11.85 6.05 -13.92
N SER A 127 -11.89 7.07 -13.06
CA SER A 127 -13.04 7.97 -12.95
C SER A 127 -13.26 8.85 -14.20
N ILE A 128 -12.22 9.08 -15.00
CA ILE A 128 -12.31 9.80 -16.29
C ILE A 128 -12.79 8.85 -17.40
N LEU A 129 -12.33 7.61 -17.39
CA LEU A 129 -12.58 6.65 -18.47
C LEU A 129 -13.92 5.93 -18.35
N PHE A 130 -14.48 5.81 -17.14
CA PHE A 130 -15.68 5.02 -16.87
C PHE A 130 -16.72 5.81 -16.08
N PRO A 131 -18.04 5.57 -16.34
CA PRO A 131 -19.11 6.13 -15.52
C PRO A 131 -18.97 5.72 -14.04
N PRO A 132 -19.42 6.53 -13.08
CA PRO A 132 -19.28 6.23 -11.64
C PRO A 132 -19.82 4.84 -11.23
N ALA A 133 -20.87 4.35 -11.87
CA ALA A 133 -21.45 3.03 -11.60
C ALA A 133 -20.58 1.85 -12.12
N GLU A 134 -19.62 2.10 -13.02
CA GLU A 134 -18.82 1.06 -13.70
C GLU A 134 -17.34 1.08 -13.30
N THR A 135 -16.94 1.91 -12.32
CA THR A 135 -15.53 2.06 -11.92
C THR A 135 -14.97 0.88 -11.13
N GLY A 136 -15.83 0.03 -10.57
CA GLY A 136 -15.42 -1.06 -9.69
C GLY A 136 -14.53 -2.10 -10.34
N PHE A 137 -14.94 -2.62 -11.51
CA PHE A 137 -14.16 -3.65 -12.22
C PHE A 137 -12.82 -3.11 -12.75
N PRO A 138 -12.74 -1.96 -13.45
CA PRO A 138 -11.48 -1.36 -13.86
C PRO A 138 -10.54 -1.08 -12.68
N SER A 139 -11.07 -0.65 -11.53
CA SER A 139 -10.27 -0.45 -10.32
C SER A 139 -9.69 -1.75 -9.79
N SER A 140 -10.42 -2.85 -9.85
CA SER A 140 -9.93 -4.15 -9.42
C SER A 140 -8.73 -4.63 -10.25
N ILE A 141 -8.65 -4.29 -11.53
CA ILE A 141 -7.56 -4.68 -12.43
C ILE A 141 -6.23 -4.10 -11.93
N TYR A 142 -6.15 -2.81 -11.67
CA TYR A 142 -4.89 -2.21 -11.20
C TYR A 142 -4.54 -2.60 -9.77
N LEU A 143 -5.53 -2.87 -8.90
CA LEU A 143 -5.29 -3.36 -7.54
C LEU A 143 -4.72 -4.78 -7.54
N VAL A 144 -5.23 -5.65 -8.42
CA VAL A 144 -4.63 -6.99 -8.64
C VAL A 144 -3.21 -6.86 -9.19
N GLY A 145 -2.96 -5.92 -10.11
CA GLY A 145 -1.62 -5.62 -10.59
C GLY A 145 -0.67 -5.20 -9.46
N ALA A 146 -1.12 -4.35 -8.55
CA ALA A 146 -0.33 -3.95 -7.39
C ALA A 146 -0.01 -5.14 -6.47
N ALA A 147 -0.98 -5.98 -6.18
CA ALA A 147 -0.77 -7.19 -5.38
C ALA A 147 0.19 -8.17 -6.09
N ALA A 148 0.07 -8.34 -7.40
CA ALA A 148 0.95 -9.16 -8.21
C ALA A 148 2.39 -8.64 -8.21
N GLY A 149 2.60 -7.32 -8.32
CA GLY A 149 3.92 -6.68 -8.21
C GLY A 149 4.57 -6.93 -6.86
N THR A 150 3.81 -6.71 -5.78
CA THR A 150 4.28 -6.98 -4.41
C THR A 150 4.64 -8.46 -4.23
N ALA A 151 3.73 -9.37 -4.57
CA ALA A 151 3.96 -10.80 -4.43
C ALA A 151 5.15 -11.29 -5.28
N SER A 152 5.30 -10.78 -6.51
CA SER A 152 6.40 -11.18 -7.39
C SER A 152 7.77 -10.70 -6.89
N ALA A 153 7.87 -9.56 -6.20
CA ALA A 153 9.11 -9.13 -5.58
C ALA A 153 9.66 -10.17 -4.58
N PHE A 154 8.77 -10.78 -3.80
CA PHE A 154 9.12 -11.79 -2.82
C PHE A 154 9.24 -13.20 -3.43
N ALA A 155 8.25 -13.64 -4.24
CA ALA A 155 8.18 -15.00 -4.75
C ALA A 155 9.16 -15.29 -5.90
N ILE A 156 9.51 -14.27 -6.68
CA ILE A 156 10.32 -14.42 -7.90
C ILE A 156 11.53 -13.48 -7.87
N GLY A 157 11.36 -12.23 -7.43
CA GLY A 157 12.41 -11.21 -7.44
C GLY A 157 13.63 -11.65 -6.64
N ARG A 158 13.43 -12.03 -5.38
CA ARG A 158 14.48 -12.46 -4.47
C ARG A 158 15.06 -13.85 -4.83
N PRO A 159 14.24 -14.92 -4.98
CA PRO A 159 14.78 -16.25 -5.13
C PRO A 159 15.20 -16.62 -6.56
N VAL A 160 14.71 -15.94 -7.60
CA VAL A 160 14.94 -16.32 -8.99
C VAL A 160 15.65 -15.20 -9.77
N ILE A 161 15.02 -14.03 -9.90
CA ILE A 161 15.54 -12.97 -10.79
C ILE A 161 16.87 -12.42 -10.24
N GLY A 162 16.94 -12.15 -8.94
CA GLY A 162 18.14 -11.61 -8.34
C GLY A 162 19.36 -12.52 -8.48
N PRO A 163 19.32 -13.80 -8.11
CA PRO A 163 20.42 -14.74 -8.35
C PRO A 163 20.79 -14.85 -9.84
N PHE A 164 19.79 -14.87 -10.73
CA PHE A 164 20.02 -14.90 -12.19
C PHE A 164 20.78 -13.66 -12.68
N LEU A 165 20.49 -12.49 -12.13
CA LEU A 165 21.15 -11.23 -12.48
C LEU A 165 22.46 -10.99 -11.72
N GLY A 166 22.79 -11.79 -10.70
CA GLY A 166 24.00 -11.64 -9.88
C GLY A 166 23.80 -10.87 -8.57
N GLY A 167 22.57 -10.72 -8.09
CA GLY A 167 22.24 -10.15 -6.78
C GLY A 167 21.25 -9.00 -6.79
N TRP A 168 21.10 -8.33 -5.64
CA TRP A 168 20.10 -7.27 -5.46
C TRP A 168 20.42 -5.98 -6.25
N ARG A 169 21.71 -5.61 -6.37
CA ARG A 169 22.12 -4.40 -7.09
C ARG A 169 21.75 -4.46 -8.58
N PRO A 170 22.08 -5.53 -9.34
CA PRO A 170 21.61 -5.66 -10.71
C PRO A 170 20.07 -5.77 -10.82
N LEU A 171 19.40 -6.44 -9.87
CA LEU A 171 17.93 -6.49 -9.85
C LEU A 171 17.34 -5.08 -9.73
N PHE A 172 17.86 -4.24 -8.83
CA PHE A 172 17.42 -2.86 -8.66
C PHE A 172 17.71 -2.03 -9.91
N LEU A 173 18.90 -2.18 -10.51
CA LEU A 173 19.27 -1.50 -11.75
C LEU A 173 18.27 -1.83 -12.86
N TRP A 174 18.08 -3.10 -13.17
CA TRP A 174 17.25 -3.51 -14.30
C TRP A 174 15.76 -3.27 -14.09
N SER A 175 15.26 -3.39 -12.87
CA SER A 175 13.87 -3.00 -12.56
C SER A 175 13.65 -1.50 -12.70
N GLY A 176 14.63 -0.68 -12.30
CA GLY A 176 14.60 0.76 -12.53
C GLY A 176 14.67 1.14 -14.01
N VAL A 177 15.54 0.50 -14.79
CA VAL A 177 15.65 0.67 -16.25
C VAL A 177 14.33 0.30 -16.93
N PHE A 178 13.70 -0.80 -16.50
CA PHE A 178 12.38 -1.18 -16.99
C PHE A 178 11.35 -0.08 -16.74
N ALA A 179 11.29 0.46 -15.52
CA ALA A 179 10.33 1.51 -15.17
C ALA A 179 10.55 2.81 -15.99
N VAL A 180 11.81 3.22 -16.18
CA VAL A 180 12.16 4.37 -17.04
C VAL A 180 11.76 4.12 -18.48
N GLY A 181 12.06 2.93 -19.04
CA GLY A 181 11.63 2.56 -20.38
C GLY A 181 10.10 2.52 -20.50
N TYR A 182 9.43 2.00 -19.48
CA TYR A 182 7.98 1.94 -19.45
C TYR A 182 7.32 3.33 -19.34
N ALA A 183 7.98 4.33 -18.77
CA ALA A 183 7.49 5.70 -18.79
C ALA A 183 7.28 6.23 -20.24
N VAL A 184 8.18 5.86 -21.15
CA VAL A 184 8.03 6.21 -22.59
C VAL A 184 6.85 5.45 -23.21
N VAL A 185 6.72 4.16 -22.89
CA VAL A 185 5.60 3.34 -23.38
C VAL A 185 4.27 3.90 -22.86
N TRP A 186 4.17 4.21 -21.58
CA TRP A 186 2.99 4.84 -21.00
C TRP A 186 2.66 6.16 -21.70
N PHE A 187 3.64 7.05 -21.80
CA PHE A 187 3.44 8.38 -22.40
C PHE A 187 2.95 8.29 -23.85
N THR A 188 3.57 7.42 -24.66
CA THR A 188 3.16 7.21 -26.06
C THR A 188 1.76 6.59 -26.14
N THR A 189 1.46 5.61 -25.30
CA THR A 189 0.13 4.98 -25.24
C THR A 189 -0.95 5.99 -24.86
N ALA A 190 -0.71 6.78 -23.82
CA ALA A 190 -1.63 7.80 -23.35
C ALA A 190 -1.92 8.86 -24.44
N ARG A 191 -0.92 9.23 -25.25
CA ARG A 191 -1.06 10.14 -26.37
C ARG A 191 -1.83 9.54 -27.55
N VAL A 192 -1.50 8.32 -27.93
CA VAL A 192 -2.18 7.63 -29.05
C VAL A 192 -3.67 7.40 -28.74
N PHE A 193 -4.01 7.12 -27.48
CA PHE A 193 -5.41 6.95 -27.05
C PHE A 193 -6.11 8.26 -26.65
N SER A 194 -5.48 9.42 -26.92
CA SER A 194 -6.06 10.77 -26.76
C SER A 194 -6.62 11.03 -25.35
N LEU A 195 -5.79 10.79 -24.31
CA LEU A 195 -6.05 11.39 -22.99
C LEU A 195 -5.91 12.92 -22.99
N GLU A 196 -5.45 13.50 -24.14
CA GLU A 196 -5.46 14.93 -24.37
C GLU A 196 -6.90 15.45 -24.43
N GLY A 197 -7.23 16.36 -23.55
CA GLY A 197 -8.54 17.02 -23.53
C GLY A 197 -9.55 16.49 -22.51
N THR A 198 -9.21 15.46 -21.72
CA THR A 198 -10.04 15.01 -20.59
C THR A 198 -9.79 15.78 -19.29
N THR A 199 -8.99 16.86 -19.33
CA THR A 199 -9.02 17.86 -18.25
C THR A 199 -10.36 18.61 -18.35
N PRO A 200 -11.24 18.50 -17.35
CA PRO A 200 -12.45 19.31 -17.31
C PRO A 200 -12.03 20.79 -17.37
N GLU A 201 -12.49 21.51 -18.38
CA GLU A 201 -12.29 22.97 -18.49
C GLU A 201 -13.02 23.74 -17.37
N HIS A 202 -13.79 23.04 -16.57
CA HIS A 202 -14.54 23.55 -15.44
C HIS A 202 -13.92 23.08 -14.13
N GLU A 203 -13.03 23.87 -13.62
CA GLU A 203 -12.65 24.12 -12.23
C GLU A 203 -11.18 24.60 -12.17
N ARG A 204 -10.86 25.60 -12.98
CA ARG A 204 -9.77 26.49 -12.59
C ARG A 204 -10.29 27.31 -11.41
N SER A 205 -10.33 26.66 -10.26
CA SER A 205 -10.86 27.25 -9.04
C SER A 205 -9.93 28.36 -8.56
N GLU A 206 -10.48 29.53 -8.43
CA GLU A 206 -10.04 30.59 -7.51
C GLU A 206 -10.00 30.13 -6.04
N ASP A 207 -10.19 28.83 -5.78
CA ASP A 207 -10.52 28.22 -4.48
C ASP A 207 -9.37 27.57 -3.71
N ALA A 208 -8.10 27.74 -4.08
CA ALA A 208 -7.02 27.12 -3.29
C ALA A 208 -6.97 27.63 -1.83
N THR A 209 -7.35 28.87 -1.58
CA THR A 209 -7.43 29.45 -0.23
C THR A 209 -8.73 29.06 0.48
N LEU A 210 -9.83 28.94 -0.22
CA LEU A 210 -11.09 28.43 0.31
C LEU A 210 -11.02 26.94 0.62
N ALA A 211 -10.30 26.15 -0.20
CA ALA A 211 -10.05 24.74 0.02
C ALA A 211 -9.27 24.49 1.33
N SER A 212 -8.23 25.27 1.63
CA SER A 212 -7.46 25.11 2.88
C SER A 212 -8.31 25.32 4.14
N ASN A 213 -9.18 26.34 4.13
CA ASN A 213 -10.08 26.60 5.27
C ASN A 213 -11.20 25.55 5.40
N SER A 214 -11.61 24.94 4.29
CA SER A 214 -12.58 23.84 4.31
C SER A 214 -11.95 22.56 4.85
N ILE A 215 -10.74 22.19 4.41
CA ILE A 215 -10.02 21.00 4.85
C ILE A 215 -9.77 21.03 6.38
N SER A 216 -9.31 22.16 6.92
CA SER A 216 -9.08 22.27 8.37
C SER A 216 -10.36 22.13 9.19
N ARG A 217 -11.49 22.62 8.66
CA ARG A 217 -12.82 22.45 9.26
C ARG A 217 -13.28 20.99 9.20
N ASP A 218 -13.07 20.35 8.06
CA ASP A 218 -13.43 18.95 7.84
C ASP A 218 -12.62 18.03 8.75
N ILE A 219 -11.30 18.23 8.86
CA ILE A 219 -10.45 17.49 9.80
C ILE A 219 -10.94 17.68 11.26
N ARG A 220 -11.30 18.89 11.65
CA ARG A 220 -11.85 19.14 12.98
C ARG A 220 -13.18 18.42 13.20
N ALA A 221 -14.05 18.39 12.20
CA ALA A 221 -15.31 17.65 12.24
C ALA A 221 -15.06 16.12 12.34
N ILE A 222 -14.10 15.59 11.58
CA ILE A 222 -13.69 14.18 11.64
C ILE A 222 -13.17 13.84 13.05
N LEU A 223 -12.29 14.67 13.60
CA LEU A 223 -11.74 14.46 14.94
C LEU A 223 -12.77 14.65 16.06
N ALA A 224 -13.82 15.45 15.84
CA ALA A 224 -14.94 15.56 16.77
C ALA A 224 -15.86 14.32 16.76
N HIS A 225 -15.96 13.62 15.60
CA HIS A 225 -16.83 12.45 15.45
C HIS A 225 -16.19 11.20 16.05
N ARG A 226 -16.82 10.61 17.09
CA ARG A 226 -16.27 9.48 17.84
C ARG A 226 -15.99 8.27 16.94
N GLU A 227 -16.94 7.89 16.09
CA GLU A 227 -16.81 6.71 15.22
C GLU A 227 -15.69 6.89 14.19
N LEU A 228 -15.53 8.08 13.61
CA LEU A 228 -14.43 8.36 12.68
C LEU A 228 -13.05 8.25 13.37
N ARG A 229 -12.92 8.67 14.63
CA ARG A 229 -11.67 8.44 15.38
C ARG A 229 -11.36 6.95 15.55
N LEU A 230 -12.38 6.12 15.82
CA LEU A 230 -12.21 4.67 15.92
C LEU A 230 -11.78 4.06 14.57
N VAL A 231 -12.37 4.53 13.46
CA VAL A 231 -11.96 4.11 12.11
C VAL A 231 -10.50 4.52 11.83
N VAL A 232 -10.08 5.73 12.24
CA VAL A 232 -8.66 6.16 12.13
C VAL A 232 -7.74 5.21 12.91
N VAL A 233 -8.11 4.82 14.13
CA VAL A 233 -7.33 3.85 14.92
C VAL A 233 -7.23 2.50 14.20
N VAL A 234 -8.33 1.99 13.68
CA VAL A 234 -8.33 0.72 12.91
C VAL A 234 -7.47 0.83 11.65
N GLY A 235 -7.56 1.97 10.94
CA GLY A 235 -6.73 2.25 9.75
C GLY A 235 -5.24 2.30 10.07
N THR A 236 -4.88 2.92 11.19
CA THR A 236 -3.49 2.98 11.66
C THR A 236 -2.96 1.59 12.00
N VAL A 237 -3.77 0.76 12.70
CA VAL A 237 -3.39 -0.63 13.00
C VAL A 237 -3.27 -1.46 11.73
N TYR A 238 -4.20 -1.29 10.78
CA TYR A 238 -4.14 -1.97 9.49
C TYR A 238 -2.79 -1.72 8.79
N LEU A 239 -2.39 -0.45 8.64
CA LEU A 239 -1.14 -0.09 7.96
C LEU A 239 0.10 -0.46 8.79
N LEU A 240 0.05 -0.35 10.12
CA LEU A 240 1.11 -0.79 11.02
C LEU A 240 1.43 -2.28 10.82
N VAL A 241 0.40 -3.12 10.80
CA VAL A 241 0.59 -4.58 10.70
C VAL A 241 1.02 -4.97 9.29
N ILE A 242 0.35 -4.46 8.24
CA ILE A 242 0.66 -4.88 6.87
C ILE A 242 2.08 -4.46 6.46
N HIS A 243 2.49 -3.21 6.71
CA HIS A 243 3.82 -2.74 6.37
C HIS A 243 4.90 -3.32 7.28
N GLY A 244 4.61 -3.53 8.56
CA GLY A 244 5.49 -4.23 9.47
C GLY A 244 5.81 -5.65 9.00
N MET A 245 4.77 -6.40 8.64
CA MET A 245 4.92 -7.77 8.16
C MET A 245 5.58 -7.82 6.77
N GLN A 246 5.14 -7.00 5.82
CA GLN A 246 5.74 -6.96 4.48
C GLN A 246 7.20 -6.48 4.53
N GLY A 247 7.54 -5.60 5.46
CA GLY A 247 8.89 -5.07 5.62
C GLY A 247 9.87 -6.10 6.19
N TRP A 248 9.43 -6.93 7.14
CA TRP A 248 10.34 -7.75 7.91
C TRP A 248 10.12 -9.26 7.83
N LEU A 249 8.97 -9.74 7.36
CA LEU A 249 8.66 -11.18 7.38
C LEU A 249 9.73 -12.04 6.69
N PRO A 250 10.27 -11.70 5.49
CA PRO A 250 11.32 -12.48 4.88
C PRO A 250 12.55 -12.58 5.79
N THR A 251 13.02 -11.45 6.32
CA THR A 251 14.18 -11.37 7.22
C THR A 251 13.95 -12.15 8.52
N ILE A 252 12.74 -12.08 9.10
CA ILE A 252 12.37 -12.84 10.30
C ILE A 252 12.43 -14.35 10.02
N LEU A 253 11.95 -14.79 8.87
CA LEU A 253 11.96 -16.21 8.51
C LEU A 253 13.38 -16.69 8.18
N GLU A 254 14.17 -15.89 7.48
CA GLU A 254 15.59 -16.17 7.20
C GLU A 254 16.41 -16.25 8.51
N SER A 255 16.17 -15.35 9.48
CA SER A 255 16.85 -15.41 10.79
C SER A 255 16.53 -16.66 11.61
N ARG A 256 15.42 -17.34 11.30
CA ARG A 256 15.03 -18.63 11.89
C ARG A 256 15.60 -19.83 11.12
N GLY A 257 16.40 -19.61 10.07
CA GLY A 257 17.03 -20.65 9.24
C GLY A 257 16.19 -21.11 8.04
N MET A 258 15.18 -20.32 7.63
CA MET A 258 14.46 -20.59 6.38
C MET A 258 15.27 -20.07 5.18
N ASP A 259 15.35 -20.85 4.12
CA ASP A 259 15.97 -20.40 2.88
C ASP A 259 15.23 -19.20 2.27
N PRO A 260 15.93 -18.30 1.54
CA PRO A 260 15.32 -17.11 0.95
C PRO A 260 14.12 -17.36 0.04
N GLY A 261 14.12 -18.48 -0.71
CA GLY A 261 13.01 -18.87 -1.58
C GLY A 261 11.71 -19.13 -0.80
N PRO A 262 11.68 -20.11 0.12
CA PRO A 262 10.54 -20.35 1.00
C PRO A 262 10.12 -19.13 1.83
N ALA A 263 11.06 -18.31 2.34
CA ALA A 263 10.76 -17.09 3.08
C ALA A 263 9.99 -16.06 2.23
N GLY A 264 10.43 -15.87 0.99
CA GLY A 264 9.72 -15.03 0.01
C GLY A 264 8.34 -15.59 -0.36
N GLN A 265 8.23 -16.91 -0.57
CA GLN A 265 6.95 -17.56 -0.85
C GLN A 265 5.97 -17.42 0.32
N ALA A 266 6.41 -17.56 1.57
CA ALA A 266 5.59 -17.33 2.74
C ALA A 266 5.08 -15.89 2.81
N THR A 267 5.93 -14.91 2.46
CA THR A 267 5.51 -13.50 2.37
C THR A 267 4.50 -13.29 1.23
N SER A 268 4.67 -13.97 0.11
CA SER A 268 3.69 -13.93 -0.99
C SER A 268 2.35 -14.57 -0.59
N LEU A 269 2.35 -15.59 0.25
CA LEU A 269 1.12 -16.17 0.83
C LEU A 269 0.39 -15.16 1.72
N LEU A 270 1.10 -14.36 2.51
CA LEU A 270 0.49 -13.25 3.28
C LEU A 270 -0.27 -12.30 2.34
N ILE A 271 0.33 -11.95 1.20
CA ILE A 271 -0.28 -11.05 0.22
C ILE A 271 -1.48 -11.72 -0.46
N GLY A 272 -1.37 -12.99 -0.84
CA GLY A 272 -2.49 -13.75 -1.39
C GLY A 272 -3.66 -13.85 -0.42
N ALA A 273 -3.39 -14.16 0.86
CA ALA A 273 -4.39 -14.22 1.92
C ALA A 273 -5.02 -12.83 2.18
N ASN A 274 -4.24 -11.75 2.08
CA ASN A 274 -4.75 -10.38 2.17
C ASN A 274 -5.76 -10.10 1.04
N VAL A 275 -5.48 -10.47 -0.20
CA VAL A 275 -6.42 -10.32 -1.32
C VAL A 275 -7.71 -11.12 -1.06
N VAL A 276 -7.61 -12.34 -0.54
CA VAL A 276 -8.80 -13.13 -0.17
C VAL A 276 -9.60 -12.42 0.93
N GLY A 277 -8.94 -11.88 1.95
CA GLY A 277 -9.58 -11.10 3.01
C GLY A 277 -10.34 -9.88 2.48
N ILE A 278 -9.74 -9.13 1.54
CA ILE A 278 -10.37 -7.98 0.86
C ILE A 278 -11.69 -8.37 0.18
N LEU A 279 -11.76 -9.56 -0.40
CA LEU A 279 -12.94 -10.01 -1.15
C LEU A 279 -14.01 -10.64 -0.25
N VAL A 280 -13.60 -11.45 0.72
CA VAL A 280 -14.51 -12.28 1.51
C VAL A 280 -15.11 -11.49 2.68
N VAL A 281 -14.31 -10.76 3.43
CA VAL A 281 -14.75 -10.14 4.68
C VAL A 281 -15.88 -9.11 4.46
N PRO A 282 -15.77 -8.14 3.54
CA PRO A 282 -16.84 -7.18 3.33
C PRO A 282 -18.11 -7.87 2.83
N THR A 283 -17.99 -8.85 1.92
CA THR A 283 -19.14 -9.59 1.41
C THR A 283 -19.93 -10.30 2.53
N VAL A 284 -19.21 -10.88 3.50
CA VAL A 284 -19.84 -11.53 4.66
C VAL A 284 -20.40 -10.49 5.63
N ALA A 285 -19.64 -9.42 5.90
CA ALA A 285 -20.07 -8.34 6.78
C ALA A 285 -21.35 -7.64 6.29
N ASP A 286 -21.45 -7.41 4.98
CA ASP A 286 -22.62 -6.79 4.35
C ASP A 286 -23.85 -7.72 4.42
N ARG A 287 -23.68 -9.03 4.15
CA ARG A 287 -24.78 -10.00 4.24
C ARG A 287 -25.32 -10.18 5.65
N LEU A 288 -24.47 -10.01 6.65
CA LEU A 288 -24.83 -10.18 8.06
C LEU A 288 -25.16 -8.85 8.74
N GLU A 289 -25.03 -7.72 8.04
CA GLU A 289 -25.17 -6.36 8.60
C GLU A 289 -24.32 -6.16 9.87
N ALA A 290 -23.10 -6.75 9.87
CA ALA A 290 -22.30 -6.94 11.08
C ALA A 290 -20.89 -6.36 10.92
N ARG A 291 -20.77 -5.11 10.46
CA ARG A 291 -19.46 -4.47 10.19
C ARG A 291 -18.57 -4.33 11.43
N ARG A 292 -19.19 -3.99 12.57
CA ARG A 292 -18.52 -3.96 13.87
C ARG A 292 -17.91 -5.32 14.23
N ALA A 293 -18.71 -6.38 14.13
CA ALA A 293 -18.27 -7.75 14.41
C ALA A 293 -17.17 -8.18 13.43
N ALA A 294 -17.22 -7.76 12.17
CA ALA A 294 -16.21 -8.02 11.17
C ALA A 294 -14.86 -7.37 11.54
N VAL A 295 -14.84 -6.11 12.00
CA VAL A 295 -13.62 -5.43 12.48
C VAL A 295 -13.02 -6.19 13.66
N MET A 296 -13.84 -6.58 14.65
CA MET A 296 -13.38 -7.36 15.82
C MET A 296 -12.82 -8.71 15.40
N THR A 297 -13.52 -9.42 14.52
CA THR A 297 -13.09 -10.75 14.02
C THR A 297 -11.76 -10.62 13.28
N CYS A 298 -11.59 -9.62 12.40
CA CYS A 298 -10.32 -9.36 11.73
C CYS A 298 -9.19 -9.12 12.74
N GLY A 299 -9.43 -8.29 13.77
CA GLY A 299 -8.45 -8.03 14.82
C GLY A 299 -8.07 -9.31 15.59
N CYS A 300 -9.04 -10.16 15.95
CA CYS A 300 -8.78 -11.45 16.58
C CYS A 300 -7.98 -12.38 15.65
N VAL A 301 -8.33 -12.46 14.37
CA VAL A 301 -7.62 -13.29 13.39
C VAL A 301 -6.18 -12.81 13.20
N ILE A 302 -5.93 -11.50 13.15
CA ILE A 302 -4.59 -10.92 13.10
C ILE A 302 -3.80 -11.31 14.36
N PHE A 303 -4.40 -11.15 15.55
CA PHE A 303 -3.75 -11.49 16.81
C PHE A 303 -3.35 -12.97 16.87
N VAL A 304 -4.27 -13.87 16.55
CA VAL A 304 -4.02 -15.33 16.51
C VAL A 304 -2.98 -15.67 15.44
N GLY A 305 -3.04 -15.01 14.29
CA GLY A 305 -2.06 -15.17 13.22
C GLY A 305 -0.66 -14.79 13.66
N LEU A 306 -0.50 -13.60 14.25
CA LEU A 306 0.80 -13.15 14.79
C LEU A 306 1.30 -14.02 15.94
N ALA A 307 0.41 -14.51 16.81
CA ALA A 307 0.76 -15.49 17.84
C ALA A 307 1.27 -16.80 17.23
N GLY A 308 0.67 -17.27 16.12
CA GLY A 308 1.14 -18.42 15.37
C GLY A 308 2.52 -18.20 14.74
N VAL A 309 2.78 -17.00 14.22
CA VAL A 309 4.11 -16.61 13.69
C VAL A 309 5.14 -16.54 14.84
N LEU A 310 4.76 -16.05 16.03
CA LEU A 310 5.63 -15.95 17.20
C LEU A 310 5.97 -17.32 17.79
N ALA A 311 4.96 -18.16 18.03
CA ALA A 311 5.10 -19.44 18.72
C ALA A 311 5.61 -20.56 17.80
N GLY A 312 5.37 -20.42 16.49
CA GLY A 312 5.75 -21.42 15.50
C GLY A 312 7.24 -21.37 15.17
N GLY A 313 7.91 -22.54 15.23
CA GLY A 313 9.11 -22.74 14.43
C GLY A 313 8.77 -22.78 12.94
N ILE A 314 9.76 -23.04 12.08
CA ILE A 314 9.50 -23.27 10.64
C ILE A 314 8.57 -24.47 10.49
N GLY A 315 7.31 -24.22 10.04
CA GLY A 315 6.33 -25.28 9.90
C GLY A 315 4.91 -24.79 9.66
N LEU A 316 3.95 -25.71 9.73
CA LEU A 316 2.54 -25.46 9.40
C LEU A 316 1.90 -24.38 10.28
N LEU A 317 2.22 -24.34 11.58
CA LEU A 317 1.67 -23.35 12.51
C LEU A 317 2.07 -21.91 12.11
N MET A 318 3.33 -21.71 11.76
CA MET A 318 3.84 -20.44 11.27
C MET A 318 3.18 -20.05 9.94
N ALA A 319 3.09 -21.00 8.98
CA ALA A 319 2.44 -20.76 7.70
C ALA A 319 0.95 -20.40 7.87
N ALA A 320 0.23 -21.12 8.74
CA ALA A 320 -1.16 -20.80 9.08
C ALA A 320 -1.27 -19.41 9.74
N GLY A 321 -0.31 -19.05 10.61
CA GLY A 321 -0.21 -17.73 11.23
C GLY A 321 -0.01 -16.61 10.20
N VAL A 322 0.85 -16.82 9.21
CA VAL A 322 1.08 -15.86 8.10
C VAL A 322 -0.21 -15.67 7.29
N VAL A 323 -0.88 -16.77 6.91
CA VAL A 323 -2.14 -16.73 6.16
C VAL A 323 -3.24 -16.03 6.97
N ALA A 324 -3.40 -16.37 8.25
CA ALA A 324 -4.39 -15.76 9.12
C ALA A 324 -4.13 -14.25 9.27
N THR A 325 -2.87 -13.84 9.49
CA THR A 325 -2.51 -12.42 9.56
C THR A 325 -2.86 -11.70 8.27
N GLY A 326 -2.47 -12.23 7.10
CA GLY A 326 -2.78 -11.65 5.80
C GLY A 326 -4.29 -11.51 5.57
N PHE A 327 -5.07 -12.56 5.84
CA PHE A 327 -6.52 -12.57 5.70
C PHE A 327 -7.20 -11.52 6.60
N GLY A 328 -6.85 -11.48 7.88
CA GLY A 328 -7.43 -10.53 8.83
C GLY A 328 -7.11 -9.07 8.47
N VAL A 329 -5.86 -8.79 8.09
CA VAL A 329 -5.44 -7.46 7.62
C VAL A 329 -6.20 -7.09 6.35
N GLY A 330 -6.33 -8.03 5.38
CA GLY A 330 -7.08 -7.81 4.14
C GLY A 330 -8.53 -7.40 4.40
N GLY A 331 -9.19 -8.04 5.38
CA GLY A 331 -10.57 -7.71 5.74
C GLY A 331 -10.77 -6.29 6.29
N LEU A 332 -9.78 -5.74 6.99
CA LEU A 332 -9.88 -4.38 7.54
C LEU A 332 -9.88 -3.31 6.45
N SER A 333 -9.14 -3.50 5.36
CA SER A 333 -8.95 -2.49 4.32
C SER A 333 -10.25 -1.96 3.69
N PRO A 334 -11.20 -2.81 3.23
CA PRO A 334 -12.48 -2.33 2.69
C PRO A 334 -13.42 -1.81 3.78
N LEU A 335 -13.41 -2.39 5.00
CA LEU A 335 -14.24 -1.93 6.11
C LEU A 335 -13.94 -0.48 6.49
N ILE A 336 -12.65 -0.09 6.52
CA ILE A 336 -12.21 1.28 6.79
C ILE A 336 -12.82 2.27 5.78
N ARG A 337 -13.04 1.86 4.52
CA ARG A 337 -13.64 2.69 3.47
C ARG A 337 -15.16 2.67 3.50
N ALA A 338 -15.74 1.56 3.92
CA ALA A 338 -17.17 1.35 3.90
C ALA A 338 -17.91 1.96 5.11
N ILE A 339 -17.27 2.06 6.28
CA ILE A 339 -17.89 2.58 7.50
C ILE A 339 -18.17 4.09 7.42
N PRO A 340 -17.26 4.99 6.98
CA PRO A 340 -17.50 6.43 7.01
C PRO A 340 -18.78 6.91 6.29
N PRO A 341 -19.16 6.42 5.09
CA PRO A 341 -20.36 6.88 4.40
C PRO A 341 -21.69 6.50 5.09
N GLU A 342 -21.65 5.53 6.00
CA GLU A 342 -22.84 5.05 6.71
C GLU A 342 -23.09 5.78 8.04
N LEU A 343 -22.15 6.62 8.47
CA LEU A 343 -22.25 7.34 9.72
C LEU A 343 -23.21 8.53 9.60
N GLU A 344 -24.13 8.68 10.56
CA GLU A 344 -25.05 9.81 10.62
C GLU A 344 -24.29 11.15 10.63
N GLY A 345 -24.77 12.10 9.84
CA GLY A 345 -24.16 13.42 9.71
C GLY A 345 -22.93 13.50 8.82
N ILE A 346 -22.50 12.38 8.23
CA ILE A 346 -21.38 12.33 7.29
C ILE A 346 -21.94 12.33 5.86
N GLY A 347 -22.00 13.50 5.22
CA GLY A 347 -22.37 13.61 3.81
C GLY A 347 -21.26 13.16 2.87
N ALA A 348 -21.59 12.96 1.58
CA ALA A 348 -20.66 12.46 0.55
C ALA A 348 -19.32 13.22 0.49
N ARG A 349 -19.33 14.54 0.67
CA ARG A 349 -18.12 15.38 0.69
C ARG A 349 -17.20 15.02 1.88
N LEU A 350 -17.75 14.88 3.08
CA LEU A 350 -16.98 14.58 4.29
C LEU A 350 -16.48 13.13 4.28
N THR A 351 -17.21 12.21 3.65
CA THR A 351 -16.80 10.81 3.46
C THR A 351 -15.46 10.71 2.72
N GLY A 352 -15.31 11.41 1.59
CA GLY A 352 -14.04 11.40 0.84
C GLY A 352 -12.87 11.94 1.67
N THR A 353 -13.10 13.07 2.37
CA THR A 353 -12.09 13.65 3.27
C THR A 353 -11.78 12.72 4.45
N ALA A 354 -12.79 12.05 5.02
CA ALA A 354 -12.60 11.12 6.13
C ALA A 354 -11.75 9.91 5.71
N VAL A 355 -12.07 9.27 4.58
CA VAL A 355 -11.29 8.15 4.06
C VAL A 355 -9.85 8.59 3.77
N GLY A 356 -9.66 9.72 3.09
CA GLY A 356 -8.32 10.27 2.84
C GLY A 356 -7.53 10.54 4.12
N PHE A 357 -8.19 11.12 5.15
CA PHE A 357 -7.59 11.39 6.45
C PHE A 357 -7.21 10.09 7.20
N VAL A 358 -8.09 9.07 7.17
CA VAL A 358 -7.80 7.75 7.78
C VAL A 358 -6.53 7.15 7.18
N PHE A 359 -6.38 7.20 5.85
CA PHE A 359 -5.17 6.67 5.21
C PHE A 359 -3.96 7.55 5.47
N ALA A 360 -4.06 8.87 5.41
CA ALA A 360 -2.95 9.78 5.69
C ALA A 360 -2.40 9.62 7.12
N VAL A 361 -3.28 9.54 8.12
CA VAL A 361 -2.88 9.27 9.52
C VAL A 361 -2.43 7.81 9.67
N GLY A 362 -3.10 6.89 9.00
CA GLY A 362 -2.75 5.48 9.00
C GLY A 362 -1.34 5.20 8.50
N GLU A 363 -0.82 5.99 7.54
CA GLU A 363 0.56 5.85 7.04
C GLU A 363 1.62 6.15 8.13
N ILE A 364 1.25 6.85 9.20
CA ILE A 364 2.10 6.92 10.40
C ILE A 364 2.31 5.52 10.97
N GLY A 365 1.24 4.70 11.04
CA GLY A 365 1.34 3.29 11.39
C GLY A 365 2.18 2.51 10.37
N GLY A 366 1.98 2.78 9.08
CA GLY A 366 2.75 2.17 7.99
C GLY A 366 4.25 2.41 8.11
N PHE A 367 4.65 3.60 8.53
CA PHE A 367 6.04 3.93 8.85
C PHE A 367 6.50 3.29 10.16
N LEU A 368 5.71 3.43 11.23
CA LEU A 368 6.10 2.96 12.56
C LEU A 368 6.20 1.43 12.66
N GLY A 369 5.38 0.67 11.92
CA GLY A 369 5.42 -0.79 11.96
C GLY A 369 6.82 -1.36 11.69
N PRO A 370 7.42 -1.10 10.53
CA PRO A 370 8.78 -1.55 10.25
C PRO A 370 9.84 -0.95 11.19
N VAL A 371 9.72 0.33 11.57
CA VAL A 371 10.68 0.99 12.46
C VAL A 371 10.69 0.34 13.84
N LEU A 372 9.53 0.09 14.43
CA LEU A 372 9.43 -0.53 15.75
C LEU A 372 9.99 -1.95 15.76
N ILE A 373 9.76 -2.73 14.71
CA ILE A 373 10.34 -4.09 14.60
C ILE A 373 11.86 -4.00 14.58
N GLY A 374 12.43 -3.13 13.75
CA GLY A 374 13.89 -2.99 13.64
C GLY A 374 14.54 -2.43 14.89
N THR A 375 13.96 -1.37 15.48
CA THR A 375 14.48 -0.76 16.71
C THR A 375 14.43 -1.73 17.90
N LEU A 376 13.33 -2.44 18.06
CA LEU A 376 13.21 -3.44 19.14
C LEU A 376 14.15 -4.62 18.93
N HIS A 377 14.43 -4.98 17.67
CA HIS A 377 15.45 -5.98 17.36
C HIS A 377 16.83 -5.50 17.77
N ASP A 378 17.23 -4.25 17.48
CA ASP A 378 18.52 -3.70 17.90
C ASP A 378 18.68 -3.70 19.43
N LEU A 379 17.62 -3.39 20.16
CA LEU A 379 17.62 -3.32 21.62
C LEU A 379 17.64 -4.69 22.32
N THR A 380 17.05 -5.72 21.71
CA THR A 380 16.79 -7.01 22.39
C THR A 380 17.46 -8.20 21.73
N GLY A 381 18.00 -8.04 20.53
CA GLY A 381 18.52 -9.14 19.72
C GLY A 381 17.45 -10.09 19.18
N SER A 382 16.16 -9.71 19.24
CA SER A 382 15.03 -10.57 18.89
C SER A 382 13.96 -9.80 18.13
N PHE A 383 13.31 -10.45 17.14
CA PHE A 383 12.15 -9.90 16.46
C PHE A 383 10.84 -10.07 17.23
N ALA A 384 10.82 -10.88 18.28
CA ALA A 384 9.62 -11.18 19.06
C ALA A 384 8.96 -9.92 19.65
N PRO A 385 9.68 -8.95 20.28
CA PRO A 385 9.07 -7.74 20.80
C PRO A 385 8.37 -6.91 19.72
N GLY A 386 8.96 -6.81 18.52
CA GLY A 386 8.34 -6.11 17.39
C GLY A 386 7.01 -6.75 16.95
N LEU A 387 6.99 -8.08 16.83
CA LEU A 387 5.78 -8.83 16.52
C LEU A 387 4.72 -8.71 17.63
N LEU A 388 5.13 -8.63 18.91
CA LEU A 388 4.21 -8.38 20.03
C LEU A 388 3.59 -6.99 19.96
N VAL A 389 4.33 -5.97 19.50
CA VAL A 389 3.76 -4.63 19.26
C VAL A 389 2.69 -4.70 18.18
N LEU A 390 2.92 -5.43 17.08
CA LEU A 390 1.90 -5.62 16.04
C LEU A 390 0.66 -6.36 16.59
N ALA A 391 0.88 -7.40 17.42
CA ALA A 391 -0.20 -8.14 18.08
C ALA A 391 -0.98 -7.24 19.06
N GLY A 392 -0.29 -6.37 19.81
CA GLY A 392 -0.91 -5.33 20.63
C GLY A 392 -1.78 -4.38 19.80
N GLY A 393 -1.32 -3.99 18.61
CA GLY A 393 -2.11 -3.23 17.64
C GLY A 393 -3.39 -3.96 17.26
N ALA A 394 -3.32 -5.28 17.00
CA ALA A 394 -4.52 -6.06 16.68
C ALA A 394 -5.54 -6.08 17.85
N VAL A 395 -5.09 -6.14 19.10
CA VAL A 395 -5.96 -5.99 20.28
C VAL A 395 -6.60 -4.62 20.33
N VAL A 396 -5.85 -3.56 20.00
CA VAL A 396 -6.40 -2.19 19.89
C VAL A 396 -7.48 -2.12 18.81
N ALA A 397 -7.31 -2.79 17.65
CA ALA A 397 -8.35 -2.85 16.62
C ALA A 397 -9.62 -3.57 17.11
N VAL A 398 -9.47 -4.67 17.88
CA VAL A 398 -10.60 -5.35 18.53
C VAL A 398 -11.31 -4.40 19.50
N GLY A 399 -10.56 -3.69 20.35
CA GLY A 399 -11.11 -2.70 21.29
C GLY A 399 -11.82 -1.55 20.59
N ALA A 400 -11.26 -1.04 19.49
CA ALA A 400 -11.89 -0.02 18.67
C ALA A 400 -13.21 -0.54 18.06
N GLY A 401 -13.20 -1.74 17.47
CA GLY A 401 -14.41 -2.38 16.95
C GLY A 401 -15.46 -2.58 18.05
N TYR A 402 -15.06 -3.01 19.23
CA TYR A 402 -15.98 -3.15 20.37
C TYR A 402 -16.59 -1.80 20.79
N ALA A 403 -15.82 -0.73 20.72
CA ALA A 403 -16.28 0.61 21.09
C ALA A 403 -17.12 1.29 19.99
N MET A 404 -17.13 0.78 18.76
CA MET A 404 -18.00 1.26 17.67
C MET A 404 -19.47 0.96 17.99
N GLN A 405 -20.36 1.84 17.56
CA GLN A 405 -21.80 1.58 17.58
C GLN A 405 -22.15 0.67 16.38
N ASP A 406 -23.13 -0.20 16.56
CA ASP A 406 -23.71 -0.92 15.43
C ASP A 406 -24.41 0.10 14.53
N VAL A 407 -23.95 0.23 13.30
CA VAL A 407 -24.62 1.01 12.26
C VAL A 407 -25.72 0.11 11.66
N SER A 408 -26.69 -0.26 12.49
CA SER A 408 -27.94 -0.88 12.04
C SER A 408 -28.96 0.24 12.00
N GLY A 409 -29.33 0.61 10.76
CA GLY A 409 -30.30 1.62 10.44
C GLY A 409 -31.70 1.33 10.91
#